data_d3c576996a3a1e528c47f8ea35d8ef03
#
_entry.id   d3c576996a3a1e528c47f8ea35d8ef03
#
_cell.length_a   1.000
_cell.length_b   1.000
_cell.length_c   1.000
_cell.angle_alpha   90.00
_cell.angle_beta   90.00
_cell.angle_gamma   90.00
#
_symmetry.space_group_name_H-M   'P 1'
#
loop_
_entity.id
_entity.type
_entity.pdbx_description
1 polymer ?
#
loop_
_entity_poly.entity_id
_entity_poly.type
_entity_poly.pdbx_seq_one_letter_code
_entity_poly.pdbx_strand_id
1 'polypeptide(L)'
;MGSKHLLLVTYYWPPAGGPGVQRWLKFTRYLCEMGYRITLVIPENPSYPLTDETLLKEVPSGLDIHRLPIWEPYTIAEKFSRSNKKFKAGQFDKTQNQSILSRISIWIRGNFFIPDARRFWIQPTVKYIQKTIFTSQQLPVLITTGPPHSVHLIGLQLKTGNPTLQWVADFRDPWTEISYFSELKLTNLARKIHHQMESAVLKHSDLVLATSYSDAENFRTKGANAYCITNGYDPEDLPEASSEDKDRAHFTIAYIGVLEQLRNPVILWDVLEEIYQEIAEFRSVFRFVFVGKVDPKIILNLQNRNFSSNIDYKGYIPHRKALEEMNRADTLLLTNFPDTKHKGIIPGKLFEYLASAVPIISFGPNNADVSRILSYTSGGAHFGYKDTSALKEHIRELFNQWQNQVPRRSTEKVYEFSRKNLTLALASLLEQELN
;
A
#
# COMPACT_ATOMS: atom_id res chain seq x y z
N MET A 1 29.96 15.89 0.62
CA MET A 1 28.48 16.11 0.58
C MET A 1 27.97 15.39 -0.63
N GLY A 2 27.10 14.39 -0.45
CA GLY A 2 26.48 13.63 -1.53
C GLY A 2 25.68 14.53 -2.49
N SER A 3 25.44 14.03 -3.67
CA SER A 3 24.66 14.78 -4.67
C SER A 3 23.22 14.98 -4.17
N LYS A 4 22.81 16.24 -3.97
CA LYS A 4 21.42 16.60 -3.70
C LYS A 4 20.56 16.61 -4.99
N HIS A 5 21.03 15.99 -6.05
CA HIS A 5 20.28 15.85 -7.29
C HIS A 5 19.81 14.41 -7.46
N LEU A 6 18.50 14.21 -7.51
CA LEU A 6 17.84 12.92 -7.69
C LEU A 6 17.19 12.84 -9.07
N LEU A 7 17.36 11.72 -9.74
CA LEU A 7 16.62 11.36 -10.96
C LEU A 7 15.60 10.28 -10.59
N LEU A 8 14.33 10.67 -10.48
CA LEU A 8 13.22 9.73 -10.19
C LEU A 8 12.60 9.25 -11.50
N VAL A 9 12.60 7.94 -11.69
CA VAL A 9 11.88 7.26 -12.79
C VAL A 9 10.71 6.51 -12.21
N THR A 10 9.49 6.89 -12.58
CA THR A 10 8.26 6.26 -12.11
C THR A 10 7.22 6.16 -13.22
N TYR A 11 6.41 5.10 -13.19
CA TYR A 11 5.26 4.99 -14.08
C TYR A 11 4.03 5.73 -13.52
N TYR A 12 3.81 5.65 -12.19
CA TYR A 12 2.66 6.26 -11.54
C TYR A 12 3.02 7.64 -10.98
N TRP A 13 2.40 8.67 -11.56
CA TRP A 13 2.52 10.06 -11.14
C TRP A 13 1.17 10.77 -11.36
N PRO A 14 0.81 11.84 -10.63
CA PRO A 14 -0.41 12.58 -10.89
C PRO A 14 -0.60 12.92 -12.39
N PRO A 15 -1.80 12.72 -12.95
CA PRO A 15 -3.09 12.50 -12.31
C PRO A 15 -3.43 11.02 -11.98
N ALA A 16 -2.48 10.08 -11.97
CA ALA A 16 -2.76 8.75 -11.45
C ALA A 16 -3.20 8.84 -9.98
N GLY A 17 -4.17 8.02 -9.59
CA GLY A 17 -4.65 7.91 -8.21
C GLY A 17 -4.14 6.64 -7.51
N GLY A 18 -4.39 6.59 -6.21
CA GLY A 18 -4.11 5.44 -5.36
C GLY A 18 -2.78 5.51 -4.58
N PRO A 19 -2.56 4.56 -3.65
CA PRO A 19 -1.47 4.63 -2.66
C PRO A 19 -0.07 4.67 -3.29
N GLY A 20 0.09 4.03 -4.46
CA GLY A 20 1.37 3.97 -5.16
C GLY A 20 1.88 5.30 -5.68
N VAL A 21 0.97 6.26 -5.91
CA VAL A 21 1.31 7.62 -6.35
C VAL A 21 1.71 8.48 -5.16
N GLN A 22 0.94 8.44 -4.08
CA GLN A 22 1.12 9.30 -2.92
C GLN A 22 2.52 9.16 -2.28
N ARG A 23 3.10 7.97 -2.28
CA ARG A 23 4.43 7.73 -1.71
C ARG A 23 5.48 8.68 -2.31
N TRP A 24 5.69 8.63 -3.61
CA TRP A 24 6.72 9.44 -4.26
C TRP A 24 6.28 10.90 -4.50
N LEU A 25 4.99 11.18 -4.60
CA LEU A 25 4.49 12.55 -4.61
C LEU A 25 4.88 13.28 -3.31
N LYS A 26 4.56 12.69 -2.15
CA LYS A 26 4.90 13.27 -0.84
C LYS A 26 6.41 13.28 -0.57
N PHE A 27 7.14 12.20 -0.91
CA PHE A 27 8.61 12.21 -0.80
C PHE A 27 9.24 13.30 -1.65
N THR A 28 8.79 13.47 -2.89
CA THR A 28 9.27 14.54 -3.79
C THR A 28 9.04 15.91 -3.17
N ARG A 29 7.84 16.16 -2.63
CA ARG A 29 7.51 17.42 -1.97
C ARG A 29 8.47 17.71 -0.81
N TYR A 30 8.59 16.81 0.13
CA TYR A 30 9.43 17.03 1.32
C TYR A 30 10.93 17.04 0.99
N LEU A 31 11.40 16.26 0.02
CA LEU A 31 12.78 16.33 -0.45
C LEU A 31 13.09 17.69 -1.09
N CYS A 32 12.16 18.26 -1.88
CA CYS A 32 12.32 19.61 -2.42
C CYS A 32 12.40 20.67 -1.29
N GLU A 33 11.56 20.55 -0.24
CA GLU A 33 11.63 21.41 0.94
C GLU A 33 12.98 21.30 1.68
N MET A 34 13.65 20.13 1.62
CA MET A 34 15.00 19.91 2.16
C MET A 34 16.12 20.38 1.21
N GLY A 35 15.78 20.97 0.07
CA GLY A 35 16.73 21.51 -0.92
C GLY A 35 17.29 20.48 -1.90
N TYR A 36 16.64 19.32 -2.05
CA TYR A 36 16.97 18.39 -3.13
C TYR A 36 16.42 18.90 -4.47
N ARG A 37 17.26 18.84 -5.51
CA ARG A 37 16.82 19.02 -6.89
C ARG A 37 16.32 17.67 -7.41
N ILE A 38 15.11 17.64 -7.97
CA ILE A 38 14.52 16.41 -8.49
C ILE A 38 14.22 16.58 -9.98
N THR A 39 14.81 15.71 -10.79
CA THR A 39 14.45 15.50 -12.19
C THR A 39 13.55 14.27 -12.25
N LEU A 40 12.37 14.39 -12.85
CA LEU A 40 11.35 13.35 -12.90
C LEU A 40 11.16 12.86 -14.34
N VAL A 41 11.22 11.54 -14.53
CA VAL A 41 10.92 10.89 -15.82
C VAL A 41 9.66 10.03 -15.65
N ILE A 42 8.62 10.36 -16.42
CA ILE A 42 7.29 9.72 -16.37
C ILE A 42 6.79 9.41 -17.78
N PRO A 43 5.83 8.49 -17.95
CA PRO A 43 5.17 8.31 -19.24
C PRO A 43 4.29 9.52 -19.60
N GLU A 44 4.21 9.85 -20.90
CA GLU A 44 3.41 10.95 -21.41
C GLU A 44 1.92 10.59 -21.52
N ASN A 45 1.61 9.38 -21.99
CA ASN A 45 0.26 8.90 -22.28
C ASN A 45 -0.02 7.53 -21.65
N PRO A 46 0.09 7.40 -20.31
CA PRO A 46 -0.07 6.13 -19.62
C PRO A 46 -1.54 5.72 -19.51
N SER A 47 -1.76 4.40 -19.46
CA SER A 47 -3.07 3.83 -19.18
C SER A 47 -3.24 3.59 -17.68
N TYR A 48 -3.64 4.61 -16.93
CA TYR A 48 -3.85 4.49 -15.49
C TYR A 48 -5.17 3.77 -15.17
N PRO A 49 -5.19 2.87 -14.18
CA PRO A 49 -6.41 2.19 -13.74
C PRO A 49 -7.35 3.12 -12.96
N LEU A 50 -6.80 4.12 -12.30
CA LEU A 50 -7.49 5.13 -11.50
C LEU A 50 -6.81 6.47 -11.73
N THR A 51 -7.61 7.52 -11.89
CA THR A 51 -7.15 8.91 -11.97
C THR A 51 -7.74 9.73 -10.84
N ASP A 52 -6.93 10.65 -10.31
CA ASP A 52 -7.31 11.64 -9.30
C ASP A 52 -6.60 12.96 -9.63
N GLU A 53 -7.34 13.87 -10.25
CA GLU A 53 -6.81 15.16 -10.67
C GLU A 53 -6.54 16.11 -9.49
N THR A 54 -7.09 15.83 -8.32
CA THR A 54 -6.84 16.66 -7.13
C THR A 54 -5.38 16.61 -6.71
N LEU A 55 -4.69 15.48 -6.95
CA LEU A 55 -3.27 15.29 -6.66
C LEU A 55 -2.33 16.18 -7.49
N LEU A 56 -2.81 16.72 -8.62
CA LEU A 56 -2.01 17.68 -9.41
C LEU A 56 -1.67 18.95 -8.62
N LYS A 57 -2.50 19.34 -7.68
CA LYS A 57 -2.27 20.51 -6.80
C LYS A 57 -1.15 20.30 -5.79
N GLU A 58 -0.82 19.04 -5.50
CA GLU A 58 0.23 18.66 -4.56
C GLU A 58 1.61 18.51 -5.23
N VAL A 59 1.66 18.56 -6.56
CA VAL A 59 2.92 18.48 -7.30
C VAL A 59 3.72 19.75 -7.03
N PRO A 60 4.96 19.64 -6.51
CA PRO A 60 5.80 20.82 -6.26
C PRO A 60 6.04 21.63 -7.52
N SER A 61 5.95 22.95 -7.39
CA SER A 61 6.33 23.86 -8.47
C SER A 61 7.84 23.80 -8.72
N GLY A 62 8.24 23.90 -10.01
CA GLY A 62 9.66 23.93 -10.38
C GLY A 62 10.33 22.57 -10.54
N LEU A 63 9.59 21.47 -10.51
CA LEU A 63 10.13 20.16 -10.88
C LEU A 63 10.51 20.11 -12.36
N ASP A 64 11.69 19.53 -12.64
CA ASP A 64 12.14 19.24 -14.00
C ASP A 64 11.51 17.92 -14.45
N ILE A 65 10.39 18.00 -15.21
CA ILE A 65 9.57 16.83 -15.57
C ILE A 65 9.70 16.49 -17.05
N HIS A 66 10.24 15.31 -17.34
CA HIS A 66 10.35 14.75 -18.68
C HIS A 66 9.25 13.70 -18.91
N ARG A 67 8.39 13.96 -19.90
CA ARG A 67 7.32 13.04 -20.30
C ARG A 67 7.72 12.31 -21.57
N LEU A 68 7.74 10.98 -21.52
CA LEU A 68 8.18 10.14 -22.63
C LEU A 68 7.03 9.28 -23.14
N PRO A 69 6.81 9.23 -24.46
CA PRO A 69 5.78 8.39 -25.04
C PRO A 69 5.93 6.92 -24.60
N ILE A 70 4.81 6.29 -24.26
CA ILE A 70 4.76 4.87 -23.94
C ILE A 70 3.74 4.17 -24.84
N TRP A 71 4.14 2.99 -25.34
CA TRP A 71 3.21 2.10 -26.00
C TRP A 71 2.81 0.96 -25.04
N GLU A 72 1.50 0.79 -24.84
CA GLU A 72 0.94 -0.25 -23.99
C GLU A 72 -0.04 -1.10 -24.78
N PRO A 73 0.08 -2.43 -24.76
CA PRO A 73 -0.78 -3.34 -25.52
C PRO A 73 -2.26 -3.34 -25.04
N TYR A 74 -2.54 -2.75 -23.88
CA TYR A 74 -3.91 -2.65 -23.35
C TYR A 74 -4.84 -1.77 -24.20
N THR A 75 -4.31 -0.75 -24.84
CA THR A 75 -5.11 0.13 -25.75
C THR A 75 -5.74 -0.66 -26.89
N ILE A 76 -5.13 -1.75 -27.30
CA ILE A 76 -5.66 -2.67 -28.32
C ILE A 76 -6.68 -3.63 -27.69
N ALA A 77 -6.36 -4.19 -26.50
CA ALA A 77 -7.19 -5.15 -25.81
C ALA A 77 -8.51 -4.57 -25.26
N GLU A 78 -8.55 -3.28 -24.93
CA GLU A 78 -9.77 -2.57 -24.49
C GLU A 78 -10.84 -2.46 -25.58
N LYS A 79 -10.42 -2.41 -26.84
CA LYS A 79 -11.35 -2.43 -27.96
C LYS A 79 -12.09 -3.77 -28.09
N PHE A 80 -11.55 -4.83 -27.47
CA PHE A 80 -12.10 -6.20 -27.62
C PHE A 80 -12.77 -6.77 -26.37
N SER A 81 -12.64 -6.18 -25.16
CA SER A 81 -13.33 -6.73 -23.98
C SER A 81 -13.46 -5.74 -22.81
N ARG A 82 -14.70 -5.56 -22.30
CA ARG A 82 -15.00 -4.82 -21.06
C ARG A 82 -14.37 -5.42 -19.79
N SER A 83 -14.00 -6.71 -19.79
CA SER A 83 -13.41 -7.38 -18.61
C SER A 83 -11.97 -6.93 -18.35
N ASN A 84 -11.27 -6.37 -19.33
CA ASN A 84 -9.89 -5.94 -19.20
C ASN A 84 -9.67 -4.72 -18.28
N LYS A 85 -10.73 -3.95 -17.98
CA LYS A 85 -10.62 -2.82 -17.01
C LYS A 85 -10.27 -3.27 -15.59
N LYS A 86 -10.74 -4.44 -15.15
CA LYS A 86 -10.44 -5.00 -13.83
C LYS A 86 -8.98 -5.47 -13.70
N PHE A 87 -8.36 -5.90 -14.80
CA PHE A 87 -6.96 -6.35 -14.81
C PHE A 87 -5.94 -5.20 -14.65
N LYS A 88 -6.30 -3.97 -14.97
CA LYS A 88 -5.42 -2.80 -14.79
C LYS A 88 -5.08 -2.55 -13.32
N ALA A 89 -5.99 -2.84 -12.42
CA ALA A 89 -5.86 -2.56 -10.99
C ALA A 89 -5.14 -3.67 -10.19
N GLY A 90 -4.68 -4.76 -10.83
CA GLY A 90 -4.09 -5.91 -10.12
C GLY A 90 -5.09 -6.70 -9.27
N GLN A 91 -6.40 -6.42 -9.40
CA GLN A 91 -7.47 -7.12 -8.67
C GLN A 91 -7.90 -8.36 -9.46
N PHE A 92 -7.58 -9.53 -8.96
CA PHE A 92 -8.05 -10.81 -9.49
C PHE A 92 -9.30 -11.24 -8.73
N ASP A 93 -10.47 -11.15 -9.38
CA ASP A 93 -11.73 -11.63 -8.83
C ASP A 93 -11.79 -13.16 -8.94
N LYS A 94 -11.55 -13.86 -7.82
CA LYS A 94 -11.55 -15.34 -7.77
C LYS A 94 -12.94 -15.97 -7.90
N THR A 95 -14.00 -15.17 -7.90
CA THR A 95 -15.37 -15.65 -7.69
C THR A 95 -16.21 -15.82 -8.95
N GLN A 96 -15.72 -15.46 -10.13
CA GLN A 96 -16.47 -15.66 -11.38
C GLN A 96 -15.79 -16.70 -12.26
N ASN A 97 -16.61 -17.57 -12.88
CA ASN A 97 -16.22 -18.46 -13.98
C ASN A 97 -15.50 -17.63 -15.06
N GLN A 98 -14.17 -17.62 -15.01
CA GLN A 98 -13.36 -16.92 -16.00
C GLN A 98 -13.59 -17.57 -17.36
N SER A 99 -14.02 -16.79 -18.36
CA SER A 99 -14.13 -17.30 -19.72
C SER A 99 -12.79 -17.84 -20.23
N ILE A 100 -12.82 -18.79 -21.15
CA ILE A 100 -11.59 -19.35 -21.75
C ILE A 100 -10.70 -18.23 -22.34
N LEU A 101 -11.33 -17.21 -22.96
CA LEU A 101 -10.61 -16.05 -23.49
C LEU A 101 -9.89 -15.25 -22.40
N SER A 102 -10.51 -15.07 -21.22
CA SER A 102 -9.86 -14.41 -20.08
C SER A 102 -8.65 -15.20 -19.59
N ARG A 103 -8.75 -16.53 -19.52
CA ARG A 103 -7.64 -17.42 -19.12
C ARG A 103 -6.46 -17.36 -20.10
N ILE A 104 -6.76 -17.33 -21.41
CA ILE A 104 -5.75 -17.18 -22.46
C ILE A 104 -5.09 -15.81 -22.38
N SER A 105 -5.85 -14.74 -22.18
CA SER A 105 -5.33 -13.38 -22.03
C SER A 105 -4.38 -13.24 -20.85
N ILE A 106 -4.72 -13.83 -19.68
CA ILE A 106 -3.84 -13.86 -18.50
C ILE A 106 -2.56 -14.62 -18.80
N TRP A 107 -2.67 -15.78 -19.47
CA TRP A 107 -1.52 -16.59 -19.83
C TRP A 107 -0.59 -15.87 -20.82
N ILE A 108 -1.13 -15.25 -21.87
CA ILE A 108 -0.35 -14.44 -22.82
C ILE A 108 0.34 -13.29 -22.08
N ARG A 109 -0.38 -12.58 -21.21
CA ARG A 109 0.18 -11.47 -20.43
C ARG A 109 1.37 -11.90 -19.58
N GLY A 110 1.24 -13.02 -18.86
CA GLY A 110 2.30 -13.49 -17.97
C GLY A 110 3.53 -14.03 -18.69
N ASN A 111 3.36 -14.62 -19.88
CA ASN A 111 4.44 -15.35 -20.54
C ASN A 111 5.12 -14.58 -21.67
N PHE A 112 4.46 -13.58 -22.28
CA PHE A 112 5.01 -12.81 -23.40
C PHE A 112 5.36 -11.35 -23.04
N PHE A 113 4.71 -10.79 -22.01
CA PHE A 113 4.98 -9.42 -21.57
C PHE A 113 5.77 -9.44 -20.24
N ILE A 114 7.01 -9.93 -20.30
CA ILE A 114 7.91 -10.02 -19.14
C ILE A 114 8.81 -8.78 -19.09
N PRO A 115 8.91 -8.09 -17.94
CA PRO A 115 8.28 -8.39 -16.65
C PRO A 115 6.81 -7.98 -16.55
N ASP A 116 6.39 -7.01 -17.35
CA ASP A 116 5.03 -6.49 -17.45
C ASP A 116 4.81 -5.78 -18.80
N ALA A 117 3.61 -5.28 -19.03
CA ALA A 117 3.23 -4.66 -20.30
C ALA A 117 3.97 -3.34 -20.62
N ARG A 118 4.66 -2.73 -19.63
CA ARG A 118 5.43 -1.49 -19.80
C ARG A 118 6.86 -1.73 -20.28
N ARG A 119 7.23 -2.97 -20.55
CA ARG A 119 8.56 -3.34 -21.07
C ARG A 119 9.03 -2.54 -22.29
N PHE A 120 8.10 -2.08 -23.10
CA PHE A 120 8.39 -1.29 -24.31
C PHE A 120 8.86 0.15 -24.00
N TRP A 121 8.63 0.61 -22.77
CA TRP A 121 9.10 1.93 -22.29
C TRP A 121 10.57 1.91 -21.86
N ILE A 122 11.16 0.73 -21.63
CA ILE A 122 12.53 0.59 -21.09
C ILE A 122 13.54 1.23 -22.03
N GLN A 123 13.65 0.75 -23.28
CA GLN A 123 14.68 1.20 -24.21
C GLN A 123 14.60 2.69 -24.61
N PRO A 124 13.41 3.22 -24.93
CA PRO A 124 13.27 4.65 -25.18
C PRO A 124 13.72 5.51 -24.00
N THR A 125 13.33 5.11 -22.76
CA THR A 125 13.66 5.86 -21.54
C THR A 125 15.17 5.81 -21.25
N VAL A 126 15.82 4.66 -21.36
CA VAL A 126 17.27 4.53 -21.18
C VAL A 126 18.02 5.42 -22.15
N LYS A 127 17.69 5.35 -23.45
CA LYS A 127 18.33 6.17 -24.48
C LYS A 127 18.14 7.67 -24.23
N TYR A 128 16.93 8.06 -23.81
CA TYR A 128 16.63 9.45 -23.51
C TYR A 128 17.45 9.96 -22.31
N ILE A 129 17.49 9.23 -21.21
CA ILE A 129 18.21 9.59 -20.00
C ILE A 129 19.71 9.74 -20.31
N GLN A 130 20.30 8.77 -21.02
CA GLN A 130 21.72 8.80 -21.40
C GLN A 130 22.06 10.01 -22.28
N LYS A 131 21.19 10.33 -23.23
CA LYS A 131 21.44 11.43 -24.19
C LYS A 131 21.16 12.82 -23.61
N THR A 132 20.13 12.94 -22.74
CA THR A 132 19.58 14.25 -22.36
C THR A 132 19.87 14.62 -20.91
N ILE A 133 19.91 13.64 -19.99
CA ILE A 133 20.05 13.89 -18.54
C ILE A 133 21.49 13.64 -18.10
N PHE A 134 22.14 12.59 -18.57
CA PHE A 134 23.54 12.26 -18.23
C PHE A 134 24.54 13.06 -19.06
N THR A 135 24.39 14.39 -19.05
CA THR A 135 25.25 15.31 -19.84
C THR A 135 26.37 15.92 -19.00
N SER A 136 26.30 15.85 -17.68
CA SER A 136 27.31 16.38 -16.76
C SER A 136 28.22 15.26 -16.23
N GLN A 137 29.42 15.64 -15.75
CA GLN A 137 30.34 14.69 -15.08
C GLN A 137 29.77 14.14 -13.78
N GLN A 138 28.96 14.93 -13.07
CA GLN A 138 28.30 14.49 -11.84
C GLN A 138 26.90 13.99 -12.16
N LEU A 139 26.73 12.67 -12.11
CA LEU A 139 25.43 12.04 -12.31
C LEU A 139 24.53 12.23 -11.10
N PRO A 140 23.19 12.38 -11.30
CA PRO A 140 22.25 12.36 -10.19
C PRO A 140 22.18 10.96 -9.56
N VAL A 141 21.71 10.87 -8.33
CA VAL A 141 21.30 9.58 -7.76
C VAL A 141 20.03 9.13 -8.46
N LEU A 142 20.09 7.96 -9.10
CA LEU A 142 18.94 7.38 -9.78
C LEU A 142 18.04 6.67 -8.79
N ILE A 143 16.74 6.95 -8.85
CA ILE A 143 15.72 6.23 -8.10
C ILE A 143 14.72 5.64 -9.08
N THR A 144 14.49 4.34 -9.00
CA THR A 144 13.43 3.64 -9.75
C THR A 144 12.41 3.09 -8.79
N THR A 145 11.11 3.28 -9.02
CA THR A 145 10.04 2.79 -8.14
C THR A 145 9.05 1.91 -8.87
N GLY A 146 8.85 0.71 -8.37
CA GLY A 146 7.95 -0.31 -8.91
C GLY A 146 7.01 -0.91 -7.86
N PRO A 147 5.89 -1.52 -8.28
CA PRO A 147 5.51 -1.86 -9.66
C PRO A 147 5.08 -0.65 -10.51
N PRO A 148 5.13 -0.72 -11.85
CA PRO A 148 5.56 -1.88 -12.67
C PRO A 148 7.07 -2.12 -12.58
N HIS A 149 7.46 -3.39 -12.56
CA HIS A 149 8.88 -3.76 -12.34
C HIS A 149 9.77 -3.53 -13.57
N SER A 150 9.19 -3.30 -14.76
CA SER A 150 9.91 -2.81 -15.94
C SER A 150 10.68 -1.52 -15.66
N VAL A 151 10.23 -0.67 -14.73
CA VAL A 151 10.92 0.55 -14.32
C VAL A 151 12.30 0.24 -13.71
N HIS A 152 12.41 -0.84 -12.92
CA HIS A 152 13.71 -1.27 -12.38
C HIS A 152 14.68 -1.75 -13.45
N LEU A 153 14.19 -2.29 -14.57
CA LEU A 153 15.05 -2.65 -15.69
C LEU A 153 15.64 -1.44 -16.42
N ILE A 154 14.99 -0.28 -16.34
CA ILE A 154 15.58 1.00 -16.78
C ILE A 154 16.81 1.29 -15.90
N GLY A 155 16.66 1.21 -14.57
CA GLY A 155 17.75 1.38 -13.62
C GLY A 155 18.90 0.40 -13.85
N LEU A 156 18.59 -0.87 -14.04
CA LEU A 156 19.58 -1.91 -14.30
C LEU A 156 20.42 -1.62 -15.56
N GLN A 157 19.78 -1.22 -16.66
CA GLN A 157 20.50 -0.89 -17.89
C GLN A 157 21.34 0.37 -17.76
N LEU A 158 20.84 1.40 -17.08
CA LEU A 158 21.60 2.63 -16.82
C LEU A 158 22.81 2.35 -15.93
N LYS A 159 22.64 1.56 -14.86
CA LYS A 159 23.72 1.16 -13.94
C LYS A 159 24.79 0.31 -14.64
N THR A 160 24.36 -0.64 -15.50
CA THR A 160 25.28 -1.48 -16.27
C THR A 160 26.11 -0.66 -17.27
N GLY A 161 25.49 0.34 -17.89
CA GLY A 161 26.16 1.27 -18.81
C GLY A 161 27.05 2.31 -18.12
N ASN A 162 26.79 2.60 -16.82
CA ASN A 162 27.52 3.56 -16.01
C ASN A 162 27.75 2.98 -14.61
N PRO A 163 28.81 2.21 -14.38
CA PRO A 163 29.05 1.52 -13.09
C PRO A 163 29.15 2.45 -11.88
N THR A 164 29.55 3.70 -12.07
CA THR A 164 29.64 4.73 -11.01
C THR A 164 28.31 5.40 -10.67
N LEU A 165 27.24 5.13 -11.47
CA LEU A 165 25.90 5.64 -11.17
C LEU A 165 25.39 5.05 -9.85
N GLN A 166 25.01 5.88 -8.91
CA GLN A 166 24.35 5.47 -7.68
C GLN A 166 22.88 5.19 -7.99
N TRP A 167 22.40 3.99 -7.68
CA TRP A 167 21.06 3.54 -8.01
C TRP A 167 20.31 2.96 -6.83
N VAL A 168 19.14 3.53 -6.52
CA VAL A 168 18.18 3.07 -5.54
C VAL A 168 16.99 2.42 -6.23
N ALA A 169 16.69 1.17 -5.88
CA ALA A 169 15.51 0.45 -6.35
C ALA A 169 14.44 0.39 -5.25
N ASP A 170 13.35 1.17 -5.39
CA ASP A 170 12.22 1.21 -4.44
C ASP A 170 11.16 0.18 -4.83
N PHE A 171 11.17 -0.96 -4.14
CA PHE A 171 10.18 -2.02 -4.25
C PHE A 171 9.00 -1.74 -3.32
N ARG A 172 7.93 -1.19 -3.86
CA ARG A 172 6.69 -0.98 -3.09
C ARG A 172 5.95 -2.29 -2.81
N ASP A 173 6.15 -3.27 -3.68
CA ASP A 173 5.68 -4.64 -3.56
C ASP A 173 6.81 -5.59 -4.01
N PRO A 174 6.92 -6.82 -3.45
CA PRO A 174 7.87 -7.81 -3.93
C PRO A 174 7.52 -8.22 -5.36
N TRP A 175 8.53 -8.56 -6.17
CA TRP A 175 8.31 -8.86 -7.59
C TRP A 175 7.81 -10.29 -7.80
N THR A 176 8.63 -11.29 -7.42
CA THR A 176 8.30 -12.69 -7.67
C THR A 176 7.53 -13.36 -6.53
N GLU A 177 7.45 -12.71 -5.37
CA GLU A 177 6.75 -13.21 -4.19
C GLU A 177 5.42 -12.50 -3.94
N ILE A 178 5.00 -11.61 -4.83
CA ILE A 178 3.69 -10.98 -4.73
C ILE A 178 2.57 -12.02 -4.86
N SER A 179 1.52 -11.86 -4.07
CA SER A 179 0.46 -12.87 -3.91
C SER A 179 -0.20 -13.32 -5.22
N TYR A 180 -0.33 -12.43 -6.20
CA TYR A 180 -0.93 -12.76 -7.49
C TYR A 180 0.05 -13.35 -8.52
N PHE A 181 1.34 -13.50 -8.20
CA PHE A 181 2.33 -14.05 -9.13
C PHE A 181 1.99 -15.47 -9.57
N SER A 182 1.47 -16.28 -8.65
CA SER A 182 0.99 -17.63 -8.93
C SER A 182 -0.24 -17.66 -9.86
N GLU A 183 -1.05 -16.61 -9.86
CA GLU A 183 -2.26 -16.51 -10.68
C GLU A 183 -1.95 -16.20 -12.17
N LEU A 184 -0.75 -15.74 -12.48
CA LEU A 184 -0.32 -15.42 -13.86
C LEU A 184 -0.13 -16.66 -14.75
N LYS A 185 -0.21 -17.88 -14.20
CA LYS A 185 -0.05 -19.16 -14.90
C LYS A 185 1.21 -19.21 -15.77
N LEU A 186 2.33 -18.80 -15.17
CA LEU A 186 3.62 -18.72 -15.84
C LEU A 186 4.15 -20.12 -16.21
N THR A 187 4.73 -20.21 -17.40
CA THR A 187 5.60 -21.33 -17.77
C THR A 187 6.86 -21.33 -16.89
N ASN A 188 7.54 -22.48 -16.79
CA ASN A 188 8.78 -22.56 -16.02
C ASN A 188 9.86 -21.61 -16.58
N LEU A 189 9.89 -21.42 -17.90
CA LEU A 189 10.80 -20.48 -18.56
C LEU A 189 10.49 -19.04 -18.16
N ALA A 190 9.22 -18.62 -18.26
CA ALA A 190 8.81 -17.28 -17.86
C ALA A 190 9.11 -16.99 -16.38
N ARG A 191 8.82 -17.95 -15.49
CA ARG A 191 9.15 -17.87 -14.07
C ARG A 191 10.65 -17.70 -13.85
N LYS A 192 11.48 -18.50 -14.51
CA LYS A 192 12.94 -18.39 -14.44
C LYS A 192 13.42 -17.00 -14.87
N ILE A 193 12.86 -16.47 -15.97
CA ILE A 193 13.21 -15.13 -16.47
C ILE A 193 12.85 -14.04 -15.43
N HIS A 194 11.66 -14.09 -14.82
CA HIS A 194 11.28 -13.15 -13.77
C HIS A 194 12.25 -13.21 -12.58
N HIS A 195 12.58 -14.40 -12.06
CA HIS A 195 13.55 -14.56 -10.97
C HIS A 195 14.94 -14.05 -11.33
N GLN A 196 15.40 -14.29 -12.56
CA GLN A 196 16.68 -13.75 -13.02
C GLN A 196 16.69 -12.23 -13.09
N MET A 197 15.61 -11.62 -13.58
CA MET A 197 15.47 -10.16 -13.63
C MET A 197 15.42 -9.53 -12.22
N GLU A 198 14.60 -10.08 -11.31
CA GLU A 198 14.56 -9.63 -9.92
C GLU A 198 15.93 -9.75 -9.26
N SER A 199 16.58 -10.90 -9.37
CA SER A 199 17.91 -11.14 -8.81
C SER A 199 18.96 -10.17 -9.37
N ALA A 200 18.91 -9.87 -10.67
CA ALA A 200 19.81 -8.88 -11.28
C ALA A 200 19.57 -7.47 -10.74
N VAL A 201 18.33 -7.06 -10.57
CA VAL A 201 17.98 -5.75 -9.97
C VAL A 201 18.49 -5.69 -8.54
N LEU A 202 18.18 -6.67 -7.71
CA LEU A 202 18.58 -6.70 -6.29
C LEU A 202 20.12 -6.71 -6.12
N LYS A 203 20.84 -7.35 -7.02
CA LYS A 203 22.30 -7.47 -6.94
C LYS A 203 23.05 -6.24 -7.45
N HIS A 204 22.50 -5.48 -8.42
CA HIS A 204 23.21 -4.37 -9.04
C HIS A 204 22.76 -3.00 -8.54
N SER A 205 21.62 -2.89 -7.84
CA SER A 205 21.26 -1.67 -7.13
C SER A 205 22.16 -1.46 -5.93
N ASP A 206 22.59 -0.22 -5.70
CA ASP A 206 23.43 0.14 -4.54
C ASP A 206 22.58 0.11 -3.26
N LEU A 207 21.30 0.42 -3.39
CA LEU A 207 20.35 0.43 -2.29
C LEU A 207 18.97 -0.09 -2.75
N VAL A 208 18.35 -0.93 -1.95
CA VAL A 208 16.98 -1.41 -2.14
C VAL A 208 16.09 -0.87 -1.03
N LEU A 209 14.98 -0.25 -1.39
CA LEU A 209 13.94 0.13 -0.46
C LEU A 209 12.78 -0.86 -0.54
N ALA A 210 12.25 -1.25 0.61
CA ALA A 210 11.03 -2.02 0.74
C ALA A 210 10.00 -1.29 1.60
N THR A 211 8.72 -1.55 1.39
CA THR A 211 7.64 -0.93 2.18
C THR A 211 7.27 -1.74 3.42
N SER A 212 7.89 -2.89 3.62
CA SER A 212 7.68 -3.75 4.79
C SER A 212 9.01 -4.30 5.35
N TYR A 213 9.01 -4.63 6.62
CA TYR A 213 10.19 -5.19 7.28
C TYR A 213 10.51 -6.59 6.76
N SER A 214 9.47 -7.40 6.56
CA SER A 214 9.59 -8.76 6.05
C SER A 214 10.15 -8.79 4.64
N ASP A 215 9.74 -7.86 3.76
CA ASP A 215 10.28 -7.77 2.41
C ASP A 215 11.73 -7.29 2.40
N ALA A 216 12.07 -6.29 3.23
CA ALA A 216 13.46 -5.84 3.37
C ALA A 216 14.36 -6.98 3.82
N GLU A 217 13.93 -7.77 4.81
CA GLU A 217 14.68 -8.94 5.28
C GLU A 217 14.84 -9.99 4.18
N ASN A 218 13.77 -10.27 3.45
CA ASN A 218 13.81 -11.20 2.33
C ASN A 218 14.76 -10.73 1.22
N PHE A 219 14.81 -9.44 0.91
CA PHE A 219 15.76 -8.90 -0.07
C PHE A 219 17.21 -8.99 0.42
N ARG A 220 17.46 -8.81 1.74
CA ARG A 220 18.80 -9.05 2.32
C ARG A 220 19.23 -10.50 2.20
N THR A 221 18.34 -11.47 2.43
CA THR A 221 18.65 -12.90 2.23
C THR A 221 18.98 -13.25 0.78
N LYS A 222 18.48 -12.44 -0.18
CA LYS A 222 18.82 -12.52 -1.62
C LYS A 222 20.09 -11.74 -1.97
N GLY A 223 20.80 -11.14 -0.98
CA GLY A 223 22.08 -10.45 -1.14
C GLY A 223 21.96 -8.95 -1.50
N ALA A 224 20.81 -8.33 -1.33
CA ALA A 224 20.63 -6.91 -1.54
C ALA A 224 20.98 -6.09 -0.28
N ASN A 225 21.52 -4.87 -0.47
CA ASN A 225 21.60 -3.85 0.59
C ASN A 225 20.21 -3.21 0.74
N ALA A 226 19.34 -3.81 1.58
CA ALA A 226 17.92 -3.49 1.63
C ALA A 226 17.49 -2.88 2.96
N TYR A 227 16.68 -1.82 2.89
CA TYR A 227 16.14 -1.09 4.03
C TYR A 227 14.62 -0.96 3.91
N CYS A 228 13.96 -0.90 5.07
CA CYS A 228 12.52 -0.69 5.13
C CYS A 228 12.23 0.80 5.33
N ILE A 229 11.57 1.42 4.36
CA ILE A 229 10.90 2.72 4.50
C ILE A 229 9.43 2.46 4.20
N THR A 230 8.62 2.34 5.24
CA THR A 230 7.19 1.97 5.11
C THR A 230 6.40 3.02 4.32
N ASN A 231 5.17 2.70 3.96
CA ASN A 231 4.18 3.73 3.68
C ASN A 231 3.84 4.46 4.98
N GLY A 232 3.19 5.60 4.88
CA GLY A 232 2.84 6.40 6.03
C GLY A 232 1.59 7.24 5.77
N TYR A 233 1.29 8.13 6.70
CA TYR A 233 0.23 9.12 6.60
C TYR A 233 0.81 10.52 6.43
N ASP A 234 0.01 11.44 5.90
CA ASP A 234 0.35 12.86 5.92
C ASP A 234 -0.48 13.55 7.00
N PRO A 235 0.14 14.23 7.98
CA PRO A 235 -0.60 14.97 8.99
C PRO A 235 -1.53 16.04 8.41
N GLU A 236 -1.19 16.63 7.26
CA GLU A 236 -2.01 17.64 6.59
C GLU A 236 -3.30 17.08 5.98
N ASP A 237 -3.33 15.77 5.69
CA ASP A 237 -4.52 15.10 5.13
C ASP A 237 -5.52 14.70 6.21
N LEU A 238 -5.13 14.74 7.50
CA LEU A 238 -6.00 14.37 8.59
C LEU A 238 -6.91 15.53 8.99
N PRO A 239 -8.21 15.29 9.26
CA PRO A 239 -9.07 16.31 9.84
C PRO A 239 -8.60 16.66 11.26
N GLU A 240 -8.71 17.91 11.63
CA GLU A 240 -8.49 18.33 13.02
C GLU A 240 -9.41 17.51 13.93
N ALA A 241 -8.82 16.88 14.94
CA ALA A 241 -9.57 16.10 15.91
C ALA A 241 -10.43 17.04 16.76
N SER A 242 -11.72 17.16 16.43
CA SER A 242 -12.65 17.83 17.31
C SER A 242 -13.13 16.84 18.38
N SER A 243 -12.96 17.18 19.64
CA SER A 243 -13.49 16.41 20.77
C SER A 243 -15.02 16.38 20.81
N GLU A 244 -15.68 17.27 20.05
CA GLU A 244 -17.13 17.45 19.98
C GLU A 244 -17.83 16.43 19.06
N ASP A 245 -17.09 15.77 18.15
CA ASP A 245 -17.69 14.86 17.16
C ASP A 245 -17.83 13.40 17.63
N LYS A 246 -17.49 13.09 18.88
CA LYS A 246 -17.56 11.74 19.41
C LYS A 246 -18.99 11.37 19.79
N ASP A 247 -19.55 10.33 19.17
CA ASP A 247 -20.83 9.74 19.60
C ASP A 247 -20.62 8.98 20.93
N ARG A 248 -20.86 9.67 22.04
CA ARG A 248 -20.71 9.10 23.38
C ARG A 248 -21.87 8.17 23.77
N ALA A 249 -22.93 8.13 22.98
CA ALA A 249 -24.09 7.26 23.24
C ALA A 249 -23.85 5.82 22.83
N HIS A 250 -22.90 5.58 21.93
CA HIS A 250 -22.64 4.23 21.39
C HIS A 250 -21.16 3.85 21.49
N PHE A 251 -20.91 2.58 21.79
CA PHE A 251 -19.60 1.94 21.60
C PHE A 251 -19.50 1.50 20.15
N THR A 252 -18.73 2.20 19.36
CA THR A 252 -18.67 2.04 17.91
C THR A 252 -17.39 1.35 17.46
N ILE A 253 -17.53 0.20 16.80
CA ILE A 253 -16.45 -0.43 16.05
C ILE A 253 -16.64 -0.07 14.56
N ALA A 254 -15.61 0.43 13.88
CA ALA A 254 -15.72 0.80 12.48
C ALA A 254 -14.71 0.06 11.58
N TYR A 255 -15.16 -0.31 10.38
CA TYR A 255 -14.31 -0.79 9.29
C TYR A 255 -14.39 0.17 8.11
N ILE A 256 -13.23 0.67 7.65
CA ILE A 256 -13.15 1.60 6.53
C ILE A 256 -12.35 0.98 5.38
N GLY A 257 -12.97 0.84 4.21
CA GLY A 257 -12.37 0.33 2.99
C GLY A 257 -13.10 -0.85 2.37
N VAL A 258 -12.35 -1.73 1.69
CA VAL A 258 -12.91 -2.89 0.99
C VAL A 258 -12.71 -4.15 1.83
N LEU A 259 -13.81 -4.78 2.25
CA LEU A 259 -13.79 -6.07 2.98
C LEU A 259 -14.20 -7.20 2.04
N GLU A 260 -13.23 -8.04 1.71
CA GLU A 260 -13.40 -9.21 0.86
C GLU A 260 -13.54 -10.49 1.68
N GLN A 261 -14.19 -11.50 1.12
CA GLN A 261 -14.41 -12.80 1.79
C GLN A 261 -13.12 -13.45 2.29
N LEU A 262 -12.01 -13.30 1.56
CA LEU A 262 -10.72 -13.88 1.95
C LEU A 262 -10.09 -13.22 3.21
N ARG A 263 -10.56 -12.04 3.59
CA ARG A 263 -10.10 -11.28 4.77
C ARG A 263 -11.20 -11.13 5.81
N ASN A 264 -12.28 -11.90 5.67
CA ASN A 264 -13.42 -11.87 6.59
C ASN A 264 -13.05 -12.49 7.95
N PRO A 265 -13.04 -11.74 9.05
CA PRO A 265 -12.71 -12.25 10.37
C PRO A 265 -13.94 -12.88 11.02
N VAL A 266 -14.34 -14.09 10.59
CA VAL A 266 -15.56 -14.75 11.07
C VAL A 266 -15.59 -14.86 12.59
N ILE A 267 -14.45 -15.15 13.23
CA ILE A 267 -14.35 -15.23 14.70
C ILE A 267 -14.71 -13.91 15.40
N LEU A 268 -14.53 -12.77 14.74
CA LEU A 268 -14.95 -11.47 15.30
C LEU A 268 -16.47 -11.41 15.42
N TRP A 269 -17.16 -11.87 14.38
CA TRP A 269 -18.62 -11.87 14.39
C TRP A 269 -19.19 -12.82 15.44
N ASP A 270 -18.54 -13.98 15.63
CA ASP A 270 -18.92 -14.95 16.64
C ASP A 270 -18.69 -14.39 18.06
N VAL A 271 -17.54 -13.78 18.30
CA VAL A 271 -17.22 -13.15 19.60
C VAL A 271 -18.14 -11.97 19.91
N LEU A 272 -18.45 -11.12 18.92
CA LEU A 272 -19.40 -10.02 19.11
C LEU A 272 -20.80 -10.53 19.45
N GLU A 273 -21.25 -11.63 18.82
CA GLU A 273 -22.51 -12.29 19.12
C GLU A 273 -22.56 -12.79 20.57
N GLU A 274 -21.50 -13.44 21.03
CA GLU A 274 -21.39 -13.92 22.42
C GLU A 274 -21.45 -12.76 23.42
N ILE A 275 -20.64 -11.70 23.22
CA ILE A 275 -20.63 -10.53 24.12
C ILE A 275 -22.00 -9.83 24.12
N TYR A 276 -22.63 -9.71 22.94
CA TYR A 276 -23.96 -9.11 22.78
C TYR A 276 -25.03 -9.84 23.54
N GLN A 277 -24.92 -11.18 23.63
CA GLN A 277 -25.85 -12.04 24.44
C GLN A 277 -25.54 -11.98 25.92
N GLU A 278 -24.25 -11.95 26.30
CA GLU A 278 -23.80 -12.03 27.70
C GLU A 278 -23.93 -10.71 28.46
N ILE A 279 -23.71 -9.56 27.80
CA ILE A 279 -23.58 -8.24 28.46
C ILE A 279 -24.71 -7.31 28.00
N ALA A 280 -25.68 -7.07 28.88
CA ALA A 280 -26.86 -6.24 28.58
C ALA A 280 -26.49 -4.79 28.26
N GLU A 281 -25.49 -4.22 28.96
CA GLU A 281 -24.98 -2.88 28.76
C GLU A 281 -24.33 -2.76 27.36
N PHE A 282 -23.53 -3.74 26.95
CA PHE A 282 -22.94 -3.78 25.60
C PHE A 282 -24.05 -3.80 24.54
N ARG A 283 -25.05 -4.65 24.72
CA ARG A 283 -26.20 -4.77 23.81
C ARG A 283 -26.91 -3.44 23.56
N SER A 284 -27.05 -2.62 24.60
CA SER A 284 -27.79 -1.37 24.52
C SER A 284 -27.04 -0.25 23.77
N VAL A 285 -25.70 -0.31 23.70
CA VAL A 285 -24.88 0.76 23.17
C VAL A 285 -24.00 0.35 21.97
N PHE A 286 -23.91 -0.96 21.67
CA PHE A 286 -23.06 -1.46 20.60
C PHE A 286 -23.51 -0.97 19.23
N ARG A 287 -22.55 -0.56 18.41
CA ARG A 287 -22.74 -0.20 17.00
C ARG A 287 -21.56 -0.67 16.17
N PHE A 288 -21.82 -1.21 14.99
CA PHE A 288 -20.78 -1.52 14.00
C PHE A 288 -21.02 -0.72 12.72
N VAL A 289 -19.99 0.00 12.27
CA VAL A 289 -20.07 0.87 11.09
C VAL A 289 -19.18 0.34 9.97
N PHE A 290 -19.77 0.10 8.80
CA PHE A 290 -19.02 -0.19 7.57
C PHE A 290 -19.01 1.02 6.65
N VAL A 291 -17.81 1.45 6.27
CA VAL A 291 -17.57 2.47 5.25
C VAL A 291 -16.80 1.85 4.10
N GLY A 292 -17.35 1.90 2.90
CA GLY A 292 -16.75 1.32 1.70
C GLY A 292 -17.48 0.09 1.19
N LYS A 293 -16.78 -0.77 0.44
CA LYS A 293 -17.37 -1.94 -0.19
C LYS A 293 -17.17 -3.19 0.68
N VAL A 294 -18.25 -3.85 1.02
CA VAL A 294 -18.23 -5.16 1.73
C VAL A 294 -18.78 -6.24 0.82
N ASP A 295 -18.16 -7.43 0.86
CA ASP A 295 -18.65 -8.60 0.11
C ASP A 295 -20.09 -8.93 0.53
N PRO A 296 -21.02 -9.13 -0.42
CA PRO A 296 -22.42 -9.42 -0.13
C PRO A 296 -22.63 -10.64 0.78
N LYS A 297 -21.77 -11.66 0.70
CA LYS A 297 -21.87 -12.85 1.57
C LYS A 297 -21.57 -12.52 3.02
N ILE A 298 -20.69 -11.55 3.30
CA ILE A 298 -20.44 -11.08 4.66
C ILE A 298 -21.68 -10.37 5.19
N ILE A 299 -22.27 -9.47 4.40
CA ILE A 299 -23.50 -8.76 4.80
C ILE A 299 -24.64 -9.74 5.09
N LEU A 300 -24.87 -10.73 4.21
CA LEU A 300 -25.88 -11.76 4.43
C LEU A 300 -25.64 -12.57 5.71
N ASN A 301 -24.39 -12.90 6.04
CA ASN A 301 -24.06 -13.57 7.29
C ASN A 301 -24.39 -12.69 8.50
N LEU A 302 -24.04 -11.42 8.44
CA LEU A 302 -24.27 -10.47 9.53
C LEU A 302 -25.74 -10.16 9.75
N GLN A 303 -26.58 -10.19 8.72
CA GLN A 303 -28.03 -10.01 8.82
C GLN A 303 -28.71 -11.11 9.66
N ASN A 304 -28.09 -12.29 9.79
CA ASN A 304 -28.59 -13.41 10.60
C ASN A 304 -28.11 -13.37 12.06
N ARG A 305 -27.38 -12.34 12.49
CA ARG A 305 -26.88 -12.17 13.86
C ARG A 305 -27.89 -11.39 14.72
N ASN A 306 -27.90 -11.64 16.03
CA ASN A 306 -28.76 -10.93 16.96
C ASN A 306 -28.47 -9.42 17.01
N PHE A 307 -27.23 -9.01 16.73
CA PHE A 307 -26.81 -7.61 16.65
C PHE A 307 -27.00 -6.99 15.25
N SER A 308 -27.71 -7.63 14.34
CA SER A 308 -27.89 -7.13 12.95
C SER A 308 -28.48 -5.73 12.87
N SER A 309 -29.38 -5.36 13.80
CA SER A 309 -29.96 -4.00 13.90
C SER A 309 -28.95 -2.91 14.31
N ASN A 310 -27.80 -3.30 14.87
CA ASN A 310 -26.75 -2.41 15.31
C ASN A 310 -25.67 -2.16 14.24
N ILE A 311 -25.88 -2.70 13.02
CA ILE A 311 -24.96 -2.53 11.91
C ILE A 311 -25.41 -1.37 11.02
N ASP A 312 -24.51 -0.42 10.82
CA ASP A 312 -24.67 0.72 9.91
C ASP A 312 -23.77 0.52 8.68
N TYR A 313 -24.37 0.35 7.51
CA TYR A 313 -23.64 0.20 6.25
C TYR A 313 -23.77 1.46 5.40
N LYS A 314 -22.73 2.32 5.43
CA LYS A 314 -22.71 3.61 4.71
C LYS A 314 -22.31 3.51 3.25
N GLY A 315 -21.81 2.36 2.79
CA GLY A 315 -21.31 2.21 1.43
C GLY A 315 -20.08 3.09 1.16
N TYR A 316 -19.87 3.41 -0.11
CA TYR A 316 -18.77 4.29 -0.51
C TYR A 316 -19.11 5.75 -0.22
N ILE A 317 -18.24 6.43 0.53
CA ILE A 317 -18.33 7.86 0.83
C ILE A 317 -16.99 8.55 0.46
N PRO A 318 -16.98 9.88 0.27
CA PRO A 318 -15.77 10.64 0.03
C PRO A 318 -14.72 10.45 1.12
N HIS A 319 -13.43 10.46 0.76
CA HIS A 319 -12.31 10.15 1.66
C HIS A 319 -12.34 11.00 2.95
N ARG A 320 -12.58 12.32 2.85
CA ARG A 320 -12.69 13.20 4.02
C ARG A 320 -13.78 12.75 5.00
N LYS A 321 -14.95 12.35 4.50
CA LYS A 321 -16.02 11.80 5.34
C LYS A 321 -15.65 10.45 5.96
N ALA A 322 -14.87 9.63 5.24
CA ALA A 322 -14.36 8.38 5.79
C ALA A 322 -13.39 8.62 6.96
N LEU A 323 -12.56 9.65 6.89
CA LEU A 323 -11.69 10.06 8.00
C LEU A 323 -12.50 10.61 9.20
N GLU A 324 -13.61 11.32 8.97
CA GLU A 324 -14.52 11.74 10.03
C GLU A 324 -15.15 10.53 10.75
N GLU A 325 -15.64 9.54 10.00
CA GLU A 325 -16.16 8.29 10.58
C GLU A 325 -15.08 7.50 11.34
N MET A 326 -13.85 7.49 10.84
CA MET A 326 -12.71 6.92 11.53
C MET A 326 -12.49 7.56 12.90
N ASN A 327 -12.53 8.89 12.97
CA ASN A 327 -12.32 9.63 14.21
C ASN A 327 -13.48 9.47 15.22
N ARG A 328 -14.71 9.23 14.74
CA ARG A 328 -15.90 8.97 15.57
C ARG A 328 -15.88 7.60 16.24
N ALA A 329 -15.20 6.64 15.64
CA ALA A 329 -15.14 5.28 16.16
C ALA A 329 -14.39 5.20 17.50
N ASP A 330 -14.76 4.23 18.33
CA ASP A 330 -14.05 3.87 19.55
C ASP A 330 -13.03 2.78 19.31
N THR A 331 -13.22 1.98 18.25
CA THR A 331 -12.30 0.93 17.84
C THR A 331 -12.33 0.79 16.30
N LEU A 332 -11.17 0.58 15.68
CA LEU A 332 -11.04 0.38 14.24
C LEU A 332 -10.67 -1.05 13.91
N LEU A 333 -11.34 -1.63 12.93
CA LEU A 333 -11.03 -2.98 12.44
C LEU A 333 -10.09 -2.90 11.23
N LEU A 334 -8.97 -3.61 11.31
CA LEU A 334 -8.01 -3.82 10.23
C LEU A 334 -7.92 -5.30 9.88
N THR A 335 -8.08 -5.68 8.62
CA THR A 335 -8.00 -7.08 8.20
C THR A 335 -6.97 -7.28 7.10
N ASN A 336 -6.16 -8.32 7.22
CA ASN A 336 -5.25 -8.85 6.24
C ASN A 336 -5.61 -10.28 5.85
N PHE A 337 -4.92 -10.85 4.86
CA PHE A 337 -5.08 -12.26 4.51
C PHE A 337 -4.52 -13.16 5.63
N PRO A 338 -5.13 -14.33 5.89
CA PRO A 338 -4.71 -15.23 6.98
C PRO A 338 -3.40 -16.01 6.69
N ASP A 339 -2.98 -16.13 5.43
CA ASP A 339 -1.81 -16.92 5.04
C ASP A 339 -0.51 -16.21 5.43
N THR A 340 0.45 -16.96 5.99
CA THR A 340 1.78 -16.48 6.41
C THR A 340 2.61 -15.87 5.28
N LYS A 341 2.32 -16.18 4.03
CA LYS A 341 2.91 -15.51 2.85
C LYS A 341 2.61 -14.01 2.80
N HIS A 342 1.57 -13.58 3.50
CA HIS A 342 1.12 -12.19 3.52
C HIS A 342 1.58 -11.41 4.77
N LYS A 343 2.54 -11.96 5.55
CA LYS A 343 3.04 -11.33 6.79
C LYS A 343 3.61 -9.93 6.58
N GLY A 344 4.20 -9.66 5.41
CA GLY A 344 4.77 -8.36 5.03
C GLY A 344 3.74 -7.35 4.50
N ILE A 345 2.47 -7.73 4.31
CA ILE A 345 1.48 -6.78 3.81
C ILE A 345 1.10 -5.78 4.92
N ILE A 346 1.44 -4.51 4.71
CA ILE A 346 1.06 -3.39 5.58
C ILE A 346 0.03 -2.54 4.82
N PRO A 347 -1.27 -2.64 5.13
CA PRO A 347 -2.29 -1.83 4.49
C PRO A 347 -2.05 -0.34 4.74
N GLY A 348 -2.15 0.50 3.70
CA GLY A 348 -1.91 1.95 3.83
C GLY A 348 -2.77 2.62 4.90
N LYS A 349 -4.02 2.19 5.06
CA LYS A 349 -4.95 2.70 6.08
C LYS A 349 -4.49 2.47 7.53
N LEU A 350 -3.54 1.54 7.78
CA LEU A 350 -2.98 1.34 9.12
C LEU A 350 -2.43 2.65 9.68
N PHE A 351 -1.72 3.42 8.86
CA PHE A 351 -1.05 4.64 9.32
C PHE A 351 -2.05 5.76 9.61
N GLU A 352 -3.14 5.88 8.83
CA GLU A 352 -4.25 6.80 9.11
C GLU A 352 -4.97 6.39 10.42
N TYR A 353 -5.22 5.09 10.61
CA TYR A 353 -5.79 4.53 11.83
C TYR A 353 -4.91 4.82 13.06
N LEU A 354 -3.61 4.64 12.92
CA LEU A 354 -2.66 4.94 13.99
C LEU A 354 -2.67 6.44 14.33
N ALA A 355 -2.75 7.29 13.33
CA ALA A 355 -2.75 8.75 13.50
C ALA A 355 -4.04 9.28 14.17
N SER A 356 -5.18 8.59 14.02
CA SER A 356 -6.42 8.92 14.70
C SER A 356 -6.40 8.66 16.21
N ALA A 357 -5.37 7.97 16.72
CA ALA A 357 -5.25 7.49 18.10
C ALA A 357 -6.35 6.51 18.56
N VAL A 358 -7.25 6.09 17.67
CA VAL A 358 -8.28 5.10 17.95
C VAL A 358 -7.64 3.71 18.08
N PRO A 359 -7.97 2.90 19.09
CA PRO A 359 -7.48 1.53 19.22
C PRO A 359 -7.83 0.67 18.01
N ILE A 360 -6.90 -0.21 17.59
CA ILE A 360 -7.06 -1.04 16.40
C ILE A 360 -7.17 -2.52 16.81
N ILE A 361 -8.22 -3.19 16.35
CA ILE A 361 -8.30 -4.64 16.31
C ILE A 361 -7.83 -5.07 14.92
N SER A 362 -6.73 -5.79 14.86
CA SER A 362 -6.13 -6.23 13.59
C SER A 362 -6.17 -7.74 13.43
N PHE A 363 -6.48 -8.21 12.22
CA PHE A 363 -6.43 -9.63 11.86
C PHE A 363 -5.40 -9.89 10.75
N GLY A 364 -4.66 -10.97 10.87
CA GLY A 364 -3.68 -11.41 9.87
C GLY A 364 -2.88 -12.62 10.32
N PRO A 365 -1.78 -12.94 9.61
CA PRO A 365 -0.87 -14.00 10.05
C PRO A 365 -0.17 -13.63 11.35
N ASN A 366 0.13 -14.65 12.17
CA ASN A 366 0.99 -14.44 13.32
C ASN A 366 2.35 -13.87 12.90
N ASN A 367 2.92 -12.97 13.71
CA ASN A 367 4.16 -12.26 13.43
C ASN A 367 4.14 -11.40 12.14
N ALA A 368 2.97 -10.87 11.78
CA ALA A 368 2.86 -9.91 10.69
C ALA A 368 3.55 -8.58 11.03
N ASP A 369 4.05 -7.88 10.00
CA ASP A 369 4.65 -6.55 10.17
C ASP A 369 3.67 -5.54 10.80
N VAL A 370 2.38 -5.70 10.56
CA VAL A 370 1.30 -4.95 11.24
C VAL A 370 1.35 -5.16 12.75
N SER A 371 1.53 -6.40 13.22
CA SER A 371 1.65 -6.72 14.65
C SER A 371 2.84 -5.98 15.30
N ARG A 372 3.99 -5.96 14.61
CA ARG A 372 5.18 -5.23 15.05
C ARG A 372 4.91 -3.73 15.19
N ILE A 373 4.26 -3.12 14.20
CA ILE A 373 3.93 -1.69 14.21
C ILE A 373 2.94 -1.37 15.33
N LEU A 374 1.89 -2.18 15.50
CA LEU A 374 0.90 -1.99 16.55
C LEU A 374 1.53 -2.08 17.95
N SER A 375 2.40 -3.08 18.18
CA SER A 375 3.13 -3.21 19.44
C SER A 375 4.05 -2.03 19.72
N TYR A 376 4.80 -1.58 18.70
CA TYR A 376 5.72 -0.44 18.83
C TYR A 376 4.98 0.87 19.17
N THR A 377 3.85 1.11 18.51
CA THR A 377 3.06 2.36 18.65
C THR A 377 2.02 2.27 19.77
N SER A 378 1.88 1.13 20.44
CA SER A 378 0.74 0.85 21.32
C SER A 378 -0.61 1.11 20.62
N GLY A 379 -0.66 0.82 19.30
CA GLY A 379 -1.76 1.18 18.41
C GLY A 379 -3.00 0.32 18.53
N GLY A 380 -2.90 -0.83 19.20
CA GLY A 380 -3.98 -1.83 19.32
C GLY A 380 -3.43 -3.24 19.40
N ALA A 381 -4.28 -4.22 19.16
CA ALA A 381 -3.95 -5.64 19.24
C ALA A 381 -4.09 -6.34 17.88
N HIS A 382 -3.26 -7.35 17.66
CA HIS A 382 -3.27 -8.17 16.45
C HIS A 382 -3.60 -9.62 16.77
N PHE A 383 -4.51 -10.21 16.02
CA PHE A 383 -5.03 -11.55 16.23
C PHE A 383 -4.88 -12.41 14.98
N GLY A 384 -4.58 -13.69 15.19
CA GLY A 384 -4.79 -14.70 14.18
C GLY A 384 -6.28 -15.01 14.01
N TYR A 385 -6.63 -15.68 12.92
CA TYR A 385 -8.02 -16.02 12.61
C TYR A 385 -8.59 -17.18 13.45
N LYS A 386 -7.89 -17.59 14.53
CA LYS A 386 -8.30 -18.65 15.48
C LYS A 386 -8.21 -18.21 16.95
N ASP A 387 -7.83 -16.98 17.22
CA ASP A 387 -7.52 -16.47 18.57
C ASP A 387 -8.78 -15.96 19.29
N THR A 388 -9.83 -16.81 19.37
CA THR A 388 -11.15 -16.41 19.83
C THR A 388 -11.16 -15.90 21.27
N SER A 389 -10.50 -16.62 22.21
CA SER A 389 -10.51 -16.25 23.64
C SER A 389 -9.79 -14.93 23.91
N ALA A 390 -8.61 -14.75 23.32
CA ALA A 390 -7.85 -13.51 23.47
C ALA A 390 -8.59 -12.32 22.84
N LEU A 391 -9.24 -12.51 21.70
CA LEU A 391 -10.06 -11.51 21.05
C LEU A 391 -11.25 -11.10 21.93
N LYS A 392 -11.95 -12.06 22.53
CA LYS A 392 -13.10 -11.80 23.40
C LYS A 392 -12.70 -10.96 24.61
N GLU A 393 -11.59 -11.31 25.25
CA GLU A 393 -11.06 -10.57 26.39
C GLU A 393 -10.68 -9.14 26.00
N HIS A 394 -9.99 -8.98 24.87
CA HIS A 394 -9.60 -7.66 24.39
C HIS A 394 -10.79 -6.75 24.05
N ILE A 395 -11.88 -7.30 23.45
CA ILE A 395 -13.09 -6.51 23.16
C ILE A 395 -13.77 -6.08 24.46
N ARG A 396 -13.82 -6.94 25.47
CA ARG A 396 -14.34 -6.61 26.80
C ARG A 396 -13.52 -5.49 27.47
N GLU A 397 -12.21 -5.56 27.35
CA GLU A 397 -11.31 -4.53 27.85
C GLU A 397 -11.55 -3.17 27.15
N LEU A 398 -11.65 -3.15 25.83
CA LEU A 398 -11.97 -1.95 25.06
C LEU A 398 -13.33 -1.36 25.45
N PHE A 399 -14.34 -2.22 25.66
CA PHE A 399 -15.65 -1.78 26.12
C PHE A 399 -15.58 -1.16 27.53
N ASN A 400 -14.83 -1.78 28.43
CA ASN A 400 -14.59 -1.27 29.78
C ASN A 400 -13.88 0.09 29.76
N GLN A 401 -12.87 0.24 28.89
CA GLN A 401 -12.16 1.52 28.71
C GLN A 401 -13.12 2.62 28.21
N TRP A 402 -14.01 2.27 27.26
CA TRP A 402 -15.03 3.18 26.77
C TRP A 402 -16.01 3.60 27.85
N GLN A 403 -16.53 2.68 28.66
CA GLN A 403 -17.41 2.98 29.80
C GLN A 403 -16.75 3.91 30.83
N ASN A 404 -15.46 3.70 31.09
CA ASN A 404 -14.67 4.52 32.02
C ASN A 404 -14.10 5.79 31.37
N GLN A 405 -14.45 6.10 30.12
CA GLN A 405 -14.01 7.27 29.39
C GLN A 405 -12.47 7.42 29.37
N VAL A 406 -11.74 6.33 29.28
CA VAL A 406 -10.27 6.34 29.23
C VAL A 406 -9.81 7.19 28.03
N PRO A 407 -8.88 8.14 28.21
CA PRO A 407 -8.37 8.97 27.12
C PRO A 407 -7.73 8.12 26.01
N ARG A 408 -7.80 8.62 24.77
CA ARG A 408 -7.08 8.00 23.67
C ARG A 408 -5.57 8.00 23.93
N ARG A 409 -4.87 7.00 23.38
CA ARG A 409 -3.43 6.85 23.51
C ARG A 409 -2.64 8.02 22.92
N SER A 410 -1.38 8.17 23.35
CA SER A 410 -0.42 9.07 22.70
C SER A 410 -0.10 8.63 21.27
N THR A 411 0.13 9.58 20.38
CA THR A 411 0.55 9.38 19.00
C THR A 411 2.01 9.73 18.75
N GLU A 412 2.81 9.97 19.79
CA GLU A 412 4.21 10.38 19.67
C GLU A 412 5.03 9.45 18.78
N LYS A 413 4.99 8.14 19.07
CA LYS A 413 5.66 7.11 18.23
C LYS A 413 5.05 6.96 16.83
N VAL A 414 3.78 7.33 16.66
CA VAL A 414 3.11 7.27 15.36
C VAL A 414 3.65 8.35 14.42
N TYR A 415 4.13 9.46 14.97
CA TYR A 415 4.71 10.54 14.17
C TYR A 415 5.93 10.11 13.35
N GLU A 416 6.65 9.06 13.77
CA GLU A 416 7.74 8.46 12.99
C GLU A 416 7.26 7.92 11.62
N PHE A 417 5.99 7.52 11.53
CA PHE A 417 5.35 7.07 10.29
C PHE A 417 4.69 8.20 9.49
N SER A 418 4.88 9.47 9.88
CA SER A 418 4.46 10.58 9.02
C SER A 418 5.30 10.63 7.75
N ARG A 419 4.70 11.02 6.62
CA ARG A 419 5.41 11.17 5.33
C ARG A 419 6.64 12.07 5.46
N LYS A 420 6.56 13.11 6.28
CA LYS A 420 7.67 14.01 6.56
C LYS A 420 8.84 13.29 7.23
N ASN A 421 8.58 12.54 8.31
CA ASN A 421 9.64 11.81 9.01
C ASN A 421 10.20 10.64 8.19
N LEU A 422 9.36 9.94 7.44
CA LEU A 422 9.83 8.91 6.51
C LEU A 422 10.72 9.50 5.41
N THR A 423 10.46 10.76 4.99
CA THR A 423 11.33 11.46 4.04
C THR A 423 12.66 11.86 4.68
N LEU A 424 12.66 12.29 5.95
CA LEU A 424 13.89 12.54 6.70
C LEU A 424 14.73 11.26 6.84
N ALA A 425 14.09 10.14 7.17
CA ALA A 425 14.76 8.84 7.25
C ALA A 425 15.32 8.41 5.88
N LEU A 426 14.58 8.62 4.79
CA LEU A 426 15.05 8.36 3.44
C LEU A 426 16.26 9.24 3.08
N ALA A 427 16.20 10.55 3.35
CA ALA A 427 17.30 11.46 3.07
C ALA A 427 18.58 11.07 3.84
N SER A 428 18.44 10.77 5.13
CA SER A 428 19.55 10.28 5.97
C SER A 428 20.15 8.98 5.41
N LEU A 429 19.31 8.04 5.00
CA LEU A 429 19.74 6.77 4.42
C LEU A 429 20.51 6.98 3.11
N LEU A 430 20.03 7.87 2.22
CA LEU A 430 20.72 8.22 0.98
C LEU A 430 22.11 8.83 1.26
N GLU A 431 22.22 9.67 2.28
CA GLU A 431 23.49 10.28 2.69
C GLU A 431 24.47 9.28 3.32
N GLN A 432 23.98 8.28 4.05
CA GLN A 432 24.81 7.28 4.73
C GLN A 432 25.29 6.18 3.79
N GLU A 433 24.45 5.70 2.89
CA GLU A 433 24.72 4.51 2.09
C GLU A 433 25.31 4.82 0.70
N LEU A 434 25.15 6.07 0.21
CA LEU A 434 25.57 6.46 -1.13
C LEU A 434 26.72 7.52 -1.15
N ASN A 435 27.32 7.84 -0.01
CA ASN A 435 28.47 8.77 0.08
C ASN A 435 29.80 8.06 0.18
#